data_681b4d89d3302b2421cfebbddf4294cb
#
_entry.id   681b4d89d3302b2421cfebbddf4294cb
#
_cell.length_a   1.000
_cell.length_b   1.000
_cell.length_c   1.000
_cell.angle_alpha   90.00
_cell.angle_beta   90.00
_cell.angle_gamma   90.00
#
_symmetry.space_group_name_H-M   'P 1'
#
loop_
_entity.id
_entity.type
_entity.pdbx_description
1 polymer ?
#
loop_
_entity_poly.entity_id
_entity_poly.type
_entity_poly.pdbx_seq_one_letter_code
_entity_poly.pdbx_strand_id
1 'polypeptide(L)'
;METEHGKNRIKGIRHNFNSPFRPFVLATTSIGQEGLDFHTYCRKVVHWNLPSNPIDLEQREGRINRFKGLVIRQQIASRYGSSLNENVIRESNVWDALFDIADQEERVAANKCELIPFWHVQADTFQIERIIPFYPFSRDRAKLTSLLKTLALYRLAFGQPRQAELVEHLLANVTEDRVNEIRDKLMINLSPILY
;
A
#
# COMPACT_ATOMS: atom_id res chain seq x y z
N MET A 1 24.93 2.80 -17.76
CA MET A 1 24.48 1.74 -18.70
C MET A 1 24.18 0.49 -17.88
N GLU A 2 22.92 0.17 -17.69
CA GLU A 2 22.54 -1.12 -17.09
C GLU A 2 22.82 -2.21 -18.14
N THR A 3 23.60 -3.20 -17.76
CA THR A 3 23.90 -4.34 -18.60
C THR A 3 22.65 -5.19 -18.82
N GLU A 4 22.50 -5.80 -19.97
CA GLU A 4 21.37 -6.68 -20.33
C GLU A 4 21.21 -7.83 -19.29
N HIS A 5 22.30 -8.29 -18.72
CA HIS A 5 22.33 -9.23 -17.60
C HIS A 5 21.66 -8.69 -16.32
N GLY A 6 21.82 -7.41 -16.01
CA GLY A 6 21.18 -6.77 -14.86
C GLY A 6 19.66 -6.74 -15.01
N LYS A 7 19.15 -6.37 -16.18
CA LYS A 7 17.71 -6.33 -16.46
C LYS A 7 17.05 -7.71 -16.39
N ASN A 8 17.71 -8.74 -16.91
CA ASN A 8 17.21 -10.11 -16.86
C ASN A 8 17.16 -10.65 -15.41
N ARG A 9 18.15 -10.30 -14.58
CA ARG A 9 18.16 -10.68 -13.15
C ARG A 9 17.01 -10.02 -12.39
N ILE A 10 16.73 -8.73 -12.62
CA ILE A 10 15.64 -7.99 -11.98
C ILE A 10 14.28 -8.60 -12.35
N LYS A 11 14.08 -8.93 -13.62
CA LYS A 11 12.85 -9.62 -14.10
C LYS A 11 12.68 -10.98 -13.42
N GLY A 12 13.76 -11.76 -13.27
CA GLY A 12 13.72 -13.04 -12.58
C GLY A 12 13.36 -12.90 -11.10
N ILE A 13 13.95 -11.94 -10.40
CA ILE A 13 13.62 -11.67 -8.98
C ILE A 13 12.15 -11.29 -8.83
N ARG A 14 11.62 -10.39 -9.68
CA ARG A 14 10.22 -9.99 -9.68
C ARG A 14 9.29 -11.19 -9.90
N HIS A 15 9.59 -11.99 -10.92
CA HIS A 15 8.79 -13.17 -11.23
C HIS A 15 8.74 -14.16 -10.07
N ASN A 16 9.90 -14.45 -9.48
CA ASN A 16 9.99 -15.38 -8.36
C ASN A 16 9.30 -14.86 -7.10
N PHE A 17 9.45 -13.57 -6.78
CA PHE A 17 8.79 -12.98 -5.60
C PHE A 17 7.28 -12.87 -5.76
N ASN A 18 6.77 -12.68 -6.97
CA ASN A 18 5.35 -12.74 -7.30
C ASN A 18 4.85 -14.17 -7.52
N SER A 19 5.40 -15.13 -6.78
CA SER A 19 5.02 -16.53 -6.79
C SER A 19 4.57 -16.95 -5.38
N PRO A 20 3.63 -17.89 -5.24
CA PRO A 20 3.19 -18.39 -3.94
C PRO A 20 4.25 -19.26 -3.24
N PHE A 21 5.36 -19.57 -3.89
CA PHE A 21 6.33 -20.53 -3.38
C PHE A 21 7.49 -19.86 -2.65
N ARG A 22 8.34 -19.12 -3.32
CA ARG A 22 9.57 -18.48 -2.75
C ARG A 22 10.12 -17.42 -3.71
N PRO A 23 10.89 -16.42 -3.19
CA PRO A 23 11.21 -16.14 -1.79
C PRO A 23 10.04 -15.48 -1.03
N PHE A 24 9.98 -15.65 0.30
CA PHE A 24 8.97 -15.00 1.15
C PHE A 24 9.38 -13.61 1.65
N VAL A 25 10.67 -13.32 1.58
CA VAL A 25 11.24 -12.03 1.98
C VAL A 25 12.16 -11.54 0.87
N LEU A 26 11.97 -10.27 0.50
CA LEU A 26 12.83 -9.58 -0.45
C LEU A 26 13.42 -8.34 0.23
N ALA A 27 14.74 -8.30 0.33
CA ALA A 27 15.48 -7.12 0.72
C ALA A 27 15.92 -6.34 -0.53
N THR A 28 15.62 -5.06 -0.58
CA THR A 28 15.93 -4.21 -1.73
C THR A 28 16.42 -2.83 -1.29
N THR A 29 17.27 -2.23 -2.08
CA THR A 29 17.68 -0.83 -1.96
C THR A 29 16.77 0.07 -2.80
N SER A 30 17.05 1.38 -2.81
CA SER A 30 16.31 2.36 -3.64
C SER A 30 16.23 1.98 -5.12
N ILE A 31 17.23 1.29 -5.67
CA ILE A 31 17.25 0.83 -7.06
C ILE A 31 16.11 -0.16 -7.36
N GLY A 32 15.71 -0.97 -6.38
CA GLY A 32 14.58 -1.89 -6.49
C GLY A 32 13.21 -1.20 -6.37
N GLN A 33 13.18 0.12 -6.18
CA GLN A 33 11.92 0.85 -6.03
C GLN A 33 11.29 1.24 -7.36
N GLU A 34 12.03 1.30 -8.45
CA GLU A 34 11.52 1.69 -9.77
C GLU A 34 10.96 0.51 -10.56
N GLY A 35 9.73 0.65 -11.04
CA GLY A 35 9.10 -0.26 -12.00
C GLY A 35 8.78 -1.67 -11.51
N LEU A 36 8.94 -1.99 -10.23
CA LEU A 36 8.66 -3.31 -9.69
C LEU A 36 7.36 -3.33 -8.89
N ASP A 37 6.44 -4.20 -9.27
CA ASP A 37 5.19 -4.44 -8.55
C ASP A 37 5.30 -5.76 -7.78
N PHE A 38 5.01 -5.72 -6.47
CA PHE A 38 5.11 -6.87 -5.56
C PHE A 38 3.78 -7.23 -4.89
N HIS A 39 2.69 -6.73 -5.43
CA HIS A 39 1.35 -6.80 -4.84
C HIS A 39 0.70 -8.19 -4.88
N THR A 40 1.26 -9.13 -5.65
CA THR A 40 0.59 -10.43 -5.87
C THR A 40 0.61 -11.31 -4.63
N TYR A 41 1.73 -11.38 -3.91
CA TYR A 41 1.87 -12.23 -2.73
C TYR A 41 2.51 -11.50 -1.53
N CYS A 42 2.60 -10.16 -1.58
CA CYS A 42 3.17 -9.36 -0.52
C CYS A 42 2.16 -8.34 0.01
N ARG A 43 2.04 -8.24 1.33
CA ARG A 43 1.22 -7.24 2.04
C ARG A 43 1.95 -6.54 3.18
N LYS A 44 3.21 -6.89 3.44
CA LYS A 44 4.00 -6.32 4.53
C LYS A 44 5.22 -5.59 3.96
N VAL A 45 5.44 -4.36 4.41
CA VAL A 45 6.64 -3.57 4.10
C VAL A 45 7.41 -3.30 5.37
N VAL A 46 8.69 -3.69 5.37
CA VAL A 46 9.61 -3.35 6.45
C VAL A 46 10.49 -2.20 6.01
N HIS A 47 10.31 -1.03 6.62
CA HIS A 47 11.17 0.13 6.40
C HIS A 47 12.39 0.02 7.33
N TRP A 48 13.40 -0.72 6.90
CA TRP A 48 14.64 -0.88 7.67
C TRP A 48 15.31 0.46 7.96
N ASN A 49 15.31 1.35 6.97
CA ASN A 49 15.71 2.75 7.10
C ASN A 49 14.56 3.65 6.63
N LEU A 50 14.17 4.59 7.46
CA LEU A 50 13.19 5.60 7.10
C LEU A 50 13.76 6.55 6.04
N PRO A 51 13.05 6.82 4.95
CA PRO A 51 13.46 7.81 3.97
C PRO A 51 13.45 9.21 4.58
N SER A 52 14.09 10.15 3.92
CA SER A 52 14.01 11.56 4.31
C SER A 52 12.79 12.26 3.70
N ASN A 53 12.36 11.79 2.53
CA ASN A 53 11.21 12.31 1.82
C ASN A 53 9.97 11.45 2.13
N PRO A 54 8.85 12.04 2.57
CA PRO A 54 7.61 11.31 2.84
C PRO A 54 7.01 10.65 1.59
N ILE A 55 7.26 11.20 0.40
CA ILE A 55 6.80 10.61 -0.87
C ILE A 55 7.47 9.25 -1.11
N ASP A 56 8.76 9.12 -0.77
CA ASP A 56 9.47 7.84 -0.92
C ASP A 56 8.87 6.76 -0.01
N LEU A 57 8.37 7.15 1.19
CA LEU A 57 7.66 6.24 2.07
C LEU A 57 6.40 5.69 1.38
N GLU A 58 5.59 6.59 0.84
CA GLU A 58 4.35 6.24 0.14
C GLU A 58 4.61 5.45 -1.15
N GLN A 59 5.64 5.80 -1.91
CA GLN A 59 6.04 5.07 -3.11
C GLN A 59 6.45 3.63 -2.80
N ARG A 60 7.18 3.39 -1.71
CA ARG A 60 7.56 2.02 -1.28
C ARG A 60 6.32 1.18 -0.98
N GLU A 61 5.36 1.74 -0.27
CA GLU A 61 4.10 1.08 0.07
C GLU A 61 3.22 0.87 -1.18
N GLY A 62 3.24 1.83 -2.10
CA GLY A 62 2.55 1.73 -3.39
C GLY A 62 3.03 0.58 -4.28
N ARG A 63 4.17 -0.08 -3.98
CA ARG A 63 4.61 -1.28 -4.71
C ARG A 63 3.78 -2.52 -4.40
N ILE A 64 3.15 -2.55 -3.25
CA ILE A 64 2.29 -3.65 -2.80
C ILE A 64 0.82 -3.27 -2.77
N ASN A 65 0.48 -1.98 -2.74
CA ASN A 65 -0.89 -1.50 -2.87
C ASN A 65 -1.22 -1.24 -4.35
N ARG A 66 -1.80 -2.23 -5.00
CA ARG A 66 -2.09 -2.21 -6.44
C ARG A 66 -3.45 -2.82 -6.72
N PHE A 67 -3.94 -2.58 -7.95
CA PHE A 67 -5.15 -3.18 -8.49
C PHE A 67 -5.21 -4.69 -8.25
N LYS A 68 -6.29 -5.18 -7.66
CA LYS A 68 -6.49 -6.59 -7.29
C LYS A 68 -5.33 -7.18 -6.47
N GLY A 69 -4.69 -6.36 -5.61
CA GLY A 69 -3.56 -6.77 -4.78
C GLY A 69 -3.92 -7.87 -3.78
N LEU A 70 -2.90 -8.44 -3.10
CA LEU A 70 -3.09 -9.55 -2.16
C LEU A 70 -4.13 -9.23 -1.10
N VAL A 71 -4.07 -8.06 -0.49
CA VAL A 71 -5.01 -7.65 0.58
C VAL A 71 -6.45 -7.65 0.06
N ILE A 72 -6.68 -7.06 -1.12
CA ILE A 72 -8.02 -7.02 -1.73
C ILE A 72 -8.54 -8.42 -1.99
N ARG A 73 -7.71 -9.30 -2.56
CA ARG A 73 -8.09 -10.70 -2.80
C ARG A 73 -8.40 -11.46 -1.51
N GLN A 74 -7.61 -11.25 -0.45
CA GLN A 74 -7.87 -11.86 0.85
C GLN A 74 -9.20 -11.39 1.47
N GLN A 75 -9.48 -10.10 1.40
CA GLN A 75 -10.74 -9.52 1.88
C GLN A 75 -11.93 -10.07 1.10
N ILE A 76 -11.87 -10.07 -0.23
CA ILE A 76 -12.92 -10.59 -1.10
C ILE A 76 -13.13 -12.07 -0.88
N ALA A 77 -12.07 -12.88 -0.81
CA ALA A 77 -12.17 -14.30 -0.55
C ALA A 77 -12.77 -14.61 0.84
N SER A 78 -12.41 -13.82 1.85
CA SER A 78 -12.99 -13.98 3.19
C SER A 78 -14.47 -13.63 3.25
N ARG A 79 -14.91 -12.62 2.49
CA ARG A 79 -16.30 -12.14 2.51
C ARG A 79 -17.22 -12.94 1.59
N TYR A 80 -16.75 -13.23 0.38
CA TYR A 80 -17.57 -13.81 -0.69
C TYR A 80 -17.20 -15.25 -1.07
N GLY A 81 -16.17 -15.83 -0.47
CA GLY A 81 -15.73 -17.18 -0.79
C GLY A 81 -16.79 -18.24 -0.60
N SER A 82 -17.64 -18.08 0.42
CA SER A 82 -18.77 -18.99 0.67
C SER A 82 -19.93 -18.86 -0.34
N SER A 83 -19.98 -17.79 -1.10
CA SER A 83 -21.01 -17.58 -2.15
C SER A 83 -20.67 -18.28 -3.47
N LEU A 84 -19.47 -18.82 -3.61
CA LEU A 84 -19.07 -19.61 -4.79
C LEU A 84 -19.72 -20.99 -4.73
N ASN A 85 -20.39 -21.37 -5.81
CA ASN A 85 -20.90 -22.75 -5.98
C ASN A 85 -19.90 -23.57 -6.83
N GLU A 86 -20.02 -24.90 -6.75
CA GLU A 86 -19.11 -25.81 -7.46
C GLU A 86 -19.15 -25.65 -8.99
N ASN A 87 -20.25 -25.25 -9.57
CA ASN A 87 -20.37 -25.06 -11.02
C ASN A 87 -19.55 -23.86 -11.48
N VAL A 88 -19.61 -22.74 -10.74
CA VAL A 88 -18.81 -21.54 -11.02
C VAL A 88 -17.32 -21.84 -10.94
N ILE A 89 -16.90 -22.65 -9.95
CA ILE A 89 -15.49 -23.04 -9.77
C ILE A 89 -14.99 -23.88 -10.95
N ARG A 90 -15.85 -24.67 -11.59
CA ARG A 90 -15.50 -25.55 -12.72
C ARG A 90 -15.47 -24.81 -14.07
N GLU A 91 -16.34 -23.83 -14.25
CA GLU A 91 -16.59 -23.18 -15.55
C GLU A 91 -15.84 -21.86 -15.75
N SER A 92 -15.39 -21.22 -14.67
CA SER A 92 -14.75 -19.91 -14.74
C SER A 92 -13.50 -19.81 -13.86
N ASN A 93 -12.72 -18.74 -14.08
CA ASN A 93 -11.66 -18.37 -13.16
C ASN A 93 -12.27 -17.94 -11.82
N VAL A 94 -11.92 -18.63 -10.75
CA VAL A 94 -12.44 -18.39 -9.40
C VAL A 94 -12.27 -16.92 -8.98
N TRP A 95 -11.16 -16.29 -9.35
CA TRP A 95 -10.93 -14.88 -9.01
C TRP A 95 -11.85 -13.94 -9.77
N ASP A 96 -12.10 -14.19 -11.05
CA ASP A 96 -13.00 -13.36 -11.84
C ASP A 96 -14.43 -13.45 -11.28
N ALA A 97 -14.91 -14.66 -10.98
CA ALA A 97 -16.21 -14.86 -10.36
C ALA A 97 -16.34 -14.16 -8.99
N LEU A 98 -15.31 -14.22 -8.13
CA LEU A 98 -15.30 -13.53 -6.85
C LEU A 98 -15.33 -12.00 -7.00
N PHE A 99 -14.59 -11.48 -7.97
CA PHE A 99 -14.59 -10.03 -8.23
C PHE A 99 -15.91 -9.57 -8.83
N ASP A 100 -16.58 -10.37 -9.65
CA ASP A 100 -17.89 -10.05 -10.21
C ASP A 100 -18.96 -9.97 -9.10
N ILE A 101 -18.96 -10.92 -8.16
CA ILE A 101 -19.84 -10.88 -6.99
C ILE A 101 -19.56 -9.63 -6.15
N ALA A 102 -18.29 -9.40 -5.84
CA ALA A 102 -17.88 -8.25 -5.04
C ALA A 102 -18.18 -6.90 -5.72
N ASP A 103 -18.04 -6.79 -7.04
CA ASP A 103 -18.37 -5.58 -7.80
C ASP A 103 -19.87 -5.27 -7.72
N GLN A 104 -20.73 -6.27 -7.80
CA GLN A 104 -22.16 -6.09 -7.70
C GLN A 104 -22.59 -5.59 -6.31
N GLU A 105 -22.04 -6.17 -5.24
CA GLU A 105 -22.46 -5.84 -3.87
C GLU A 105 -21.77 -4.59 -3.31
N GLU A 106 -20.45 -4.50 -3.41
CA GLU A 106 -19.67 -3.41 -2.81
C GLU A 106 -19.87 -2.09 -3.56
N ARG A 107 -20.03 -2.12 -4.88
CA ARG A 107 -20.23 -0.90 -5.67
C ARG A 107 -21.59 -0.26 -5.40
N VAL A 108 -22.62 -1.05 -5.11
CA VAL A 108 -23.93 -0.54 -4.69
C VAL A 108 -23.81 0.15 -3.33
N ALA A 109 -23.14 -0.49 -2.37
CA ALA A 109 -22.92 0.05 -1.03
C ALA A 109 -22.08 1.34 -1.03
N ALA A 110 -21.13 1.49 -1.97
CA ALA A 110 -20.19 2.61 -2.05
C ALA A 110 -20.60 3.71 -3.05
N ASN A 111 -21.90 3.89 -3.34
CA ASN A 111 -22.38 4.89 -4.30
C ASN A 111 -21.70 4.80 -5.69
N LYS A 112 -21.44 3.59 -6.16
CA LYS A 112 -20.86 3.31 -7.48
C LYS A 112 -19.43 3.85 -7.70
N CYS A 113 -18.61 3.90 -6.65
CA CYS A 113 -17.20 4.24 -6.79
C CYS A 113 -16.47 3.18 -7.60
N GLU A 114 -15.88 3.55 -8.73
CA GLU A 114 -15.18 2.62 -9.65
C GLU A 114 -13.89 2.02 -9.08
N LEU A 115 -13.35 2.58 -8.00
CA LEU A 115 -12.17 2.05 -7.33
C LEU A 115 -12.51 0.83 -6.45
N ILE A 116 -13.78 0.65 -6.12
CA ILE A 116 -14.27 -0.46 -5.31
C ILE A 116 -14.88 -1.51 -6.25
N PRO A 117 -14.61 -2.80 -6.04
CA PRO A 117 -13.76 -3.41 -4.99
C PRO A 117 -12.30 -3.60 -5.38
N PHE A 118 -11.84 -3.06 -6.49
CA PHE A 118 -10.57 -3.42 -7.13
C PHE A 118 -9.34 -2.82 -6.44
N TRP A 119 -9.48 -1.65 -5.84
CA TRP A 119 -8.40 -0.93 -5.15
C TRP A 119 -8.63 -0.83 -3.65
N HIS A 120 -9.88 -0.91 -3.22
CA HIS A 120 -10.27 -0.79 -1.83
C HIS A 120 -11.54 -1.61 -1.58
N VAL A 121 -11.57 -2.29 -0.43
CA VAL A 121 -12.75 -2.92 0.15
C VAL A 121 -12.80 -2.52 1.61
N GLN A 122 -13.95 -2.10 2.10
CA GLN A 122 -14.10 -1.78 3.51
C GLN A 122 -14.14 -3.07 4.32
N ALA A 123 -13.02 -3.46 4.88
CA ALA A 123 -12.89 -4.64 5.73
C ALA A 123 -11.76 -4.45 6.75
N ASP A 124 -11.95 -5.02 7.93
CA ASP A 124 -11.04 -4.87 9.05
C ASP A 124 -10.10 -6.09 9.24
N THR A 125 -10.26 -7.11 8.40
CA THR A 125 -9.59 -8.40 8.59
C THR A 125 -8.17 -8.42 8.02
N PHE A 126 -7.97 -7.84 6.85
CA PHE A 126 -6.68 -7.82 6.16
C PHE A 126 -6.32 -6.40 5.76
N GLN A 127 -5.07 -6.02 5.95
CA GLN A 127 -4.54 -4.72 5.55
C GLN A 127 -3.09 -4.83 5.11
N ILE A 128 -2.61 -3.80 4.42
CA ILE A 128 -1.19 -3.61 4.20
C ILE A 128 -0.56 -3.21 5.53
N GLU A 129 0.55 -3.85 5.88
CA GLU A 129 1.22 -3.60 7.14
C GLU A 129 2.56 -2.89 6.92
N ARG A 130 2.73 -1.77 7.61
CA ARG A 130 3.99 -1.02 7.72
C ARG A 130 4.71 -1.44 8.98
N ILE A 131 5.90 -1.96 8.85
CA ILE A 131 6.75 -2.37 9.97
C ILE A 131 7.99 -1.49 9.97
N ILE A 132 8.27 -0.85 11.09
CA ILE A 132 9.43 0.02 11.27
C ILE A 132 10.16 -0.45 12.52
N PRO A 133 11.36 -1.03 12.40
CA PRO A 133 12.16 -1.38 13.55
C PRO A 133 12.69 -0.11 14.22
N PHE A 134 12.35 0.11 15.48
CA PHE A 134 12.92 1.20 16.28
C PHE A 134 14.07 0.68 17.12
N TYR A 135 15.24 1.21 16.89
CA TYR A 135 16.41 0.88 17.69
C TYR A 135 16.50 1.76 18.95
N PRO A 136 16.97 1.24 20.08
CA PRO A 136 17.25 2.03 21.25
C PRO A 136 18.15 3.22 20.91
N PHE A 137 17.84 4.40 21.44
CA PHE A 137 18.56 5.66 21.21
C PHE A 137 18.55 6.20 19.77
N SER A 138 17.78 5.57 18.86
CA SER A 138 17.59 6.14 17.52
C SER A 138 16.58 7.31 17.55
N ARG A 139 16.65 8.18 16.54
CA ARG A 139 15.67 9.26 16.32
C ARG A 139 14.52 8.84 15.40
N ASP A 140 14.39 7.53 15.09
CA ASP A 140 13.48 7.04 14.05
C ASP A 140 12.02 7.27 14.41
N ARG A 141 11.64 7.20 15.70
CA ARG A 141 10.27 7.50 16.14
C ARG A 141 9.89 8.96 15.85
N ALA A 142 10.76 9.92 16.19
CA ALA A 142 10.53 11.33 15.92
C ALA A 142 10.53 11.61 14.41
N LYS A 143 11.45 10.97 13.68
CA LYS A 143 11.51 11.04 12.22
C LYS A 143 10.24 10.51 11.56
N LEU A 144 9.70 9.37 12.00
CA LEU A 144 8.44 8.84 11.50
C LEU A 144 7.28 9.79 11.74
N THR A 145 7.17 10.34 12.96
CA THR A 145 6.13 11.32 13.28
C THR A 145 6.20 12.53 12.36
N SER A 146 7.39 13.07 12.13
CA SER A 146 7.60 14.19 11.19
C SER A 146 7.24 13.82 9.76
N LEU A 147 7.65 12.64 9.27
CA LEU A 147 7.33 12.14 7.93
C LEU A 147 5.81 12.01 7.74
N LEU A 148 5.09 11.45 8.71
CA LEU A 148 3.64 11.28 8.62
C LEU A 148 2.89 12.62 8.66
N LYS A 149 3.36 13.59 9.47
CA LYS A 149 2.82 14.97 9.46
C LYS A 149 2.99 15.61 8.08
N THR A 150 4.20 15.56 7.53
CA THR A 150 4.50 16.16 6.22
C THR A 150 3.69 15.46 5.11
N LEU A 151 3.54 14.13 5.17
CA LEU A 151 2.75 13.37 4.20
C LEU A 151 1.27 13.75 4.25
N ALA A 152 0.70 13.97 5.44
CA ALA A 152 -0.69 14.42 5.58
C ALA A 152 -0.91 15.80 4.93
N LEU A 153 0.01 16.74 5.17
CA LEU A 153 -0.03 18.07 4.52
C LEU A 153 0.18 17.97 3.00
N TYR A 154 1.06 17.06 2.56
CA TYR A 154 1.29 16.83 1.15
C TYR A 154 0.02 16.30 0.44
N ARG A 155 -0.72 15.40 1.09
CA ARG A 155 -2.02 14.92 0.58
C ARG A 155 -3.07 16.03 0.51
N LEU A 156 -3.09 16.92 1.50
CA LEU A 156 -3.99 18.09 1.50
C LEU A 156 -3.67 19.04 0.33
N ALA A 157 -2.39 19.20 0.01
CA ALA A 157 -1.92 20.06 -1.06
C ALA A 157 -1.93 19.38 -2.45
N PHE A 158 -2.40 18.13 -2.56
CA PHE A 158 -2.37 17.36 -3.80
C PHE A 158 -3.13 18.06 -4.93
N GLY A 159 -2.51 18.13 -6.09
CA GLY A 159 -3.08 18.77 -7.28
C GLY A 159 -2.97 20.30 -7.29
N GLN A 160 -2.40 20.94 -6.25
CA GLN A 160 -2.16 22.36 -6.24
C GLN A 160 -0.86 22.72 -6.98
N PRO A 161 -0.83 23.82 -7.74
CA PRO A 161 0.43 24.33 -8.27
C PRO A 161 1.38 24.68 -7.11
N ARG A 162 2.67 24.42 -7.30
CA ARG A 162 3.72 24.66 -6.28
C ARG A 162 3.47 23.93 -4.95
N GLN A 163 3.11 22.67 -5.04
CA GLN A 163 2.75 21.85 -3.88
C GLN A 163 3.82 21.84 -2.78
N ALA A 164 5.09 21.80 -3.11
CA ALA A 164 6.19 21.81 -2.13
C ALA A 164 6.23 23.12 -1.35
N GLU A 165 6.12 24.27 -2.01
CA GLU A 165 6.10 25.60 -1.37
C GLU A 165 4.86 25.74 -0.46
N LEU A 166 3.70 25.22 -0.89
CA LEU A 166 2.48 25.23 -0.06
C LEU A 166 2.67 24.38 1.21
N VAL A 167 3.26 23.21 1.11
CA VAL A 167 3.56 22.36 2.27
C VAL A 167 4.52 23.03 3.23
N GLU A 168 5.59 23.66 2.74
CA GLU A 168 6.51 24.45 3.56
C GLU A 168 5.81 25.60 4.26
N HIS A 169 4.98 26.33 3.54
CA HIS A 169 4.17 27.42 4.12
C HIS A 169 3.22 26.91 5.21
N LEU A 170 2.53 25.81 4.99
CA LEU A 170 1.65 25.20 5.98
C LEU A 170 2.43 24.75 7.22
N LEU A 171 3.58 24.12 7.06
CA LEU A 171 4.44 23.71 8.17
C LEU A 171 4.94 24.91 9.01
N ALA A 172 5.21 26.05 8.36
CA ALA A 172 5.71 27.24 9.02
C ALA A 172 4.61 28.06 9.73
N ASN A 173 3.38 28.04 9.24
CA ASN A 173 2.33 28.98 9.68
C ASN A 173 1.12 28.31 10.34
N VAL A 174 0.99 26.99 10.26
CA VAL A 174 -0.11 26.26 10.91
C VAL A 174 0.33 25.82 12.30
N THR A 175 -0.52 26.00 13.31
CA THR A 175 -0.24 25.57 14.68
C THR A 175 -0.06 24.05 14.76
N GLU A 176 0.75 23.60 15.70
CA GLU A 176 1.04 22.18 15.85
C GLU A 176 -0.22 21.35 16.13
N ASP A 177 -1.16 21.88 16.89
CA ASP A 177 -2.45 21.23 17.17
C ASP A 177 -3.27 21.02 15.88
N ARG A 178 -3.32 22.01 15.01
CA ARG A 178 -4.02 21.90 13.73
C ARG A 178 -3.34 20.92 12.78
N VAL A 179 -2.02 20.89 12.75
CA VAL A 179 -1.27 19.90 11.97
C VAL A 179 -1.53 18.48 12.48
N ASN A 180 -1.62 18.29 13.80
CA ASN A 180 -1.95 17.00 14.39
C ASN A 180 -3.38 16.56 14.05
N GLU A 181 -4.35 17.46 14.11
CA GLU A 181 -5.73 17.18 13.70
C GLU A 181 -5.82 16.73 12.22
N ILE A 182 -5.13 17.46 11.33
CA ILE A 182 -5.05 17.13 9.90
C ILE A 182 -4.38 15.76 9.72
N ARG A 183 -3.27 15.51 10.40
CA ARG A 183 -2.58 14.22 10.36
C ARG A 183 -3.52 13.09 10.77
N ASP A 184 -4.23 13.22 11.86
CA ASP A 184 -5.10 12.16 12.39
C ASP A 184 -6.28 11.85 11.46
N LYS A 185 -6.76 12.86 10.72
CA LYS A 185 -7.81 12.69 9.70
C LYS A 185 -7.30 12.08 8.39
N LEU A 186 -6.06 12.38 8.00
CA LEU A 186 -5.50 11.98 6.71
C LEU A 186 -4.46 10.86 6.81
N MET A 187 -4.16 10.38 8.01
CA MET A 187 -3.23 9.28 8.21
C MET A 187 -3.91 7.96 7.86
N ILE A 188 -3.24 7.17 7.02
CA ILE A 188 -3.60 5.78 6.78
C ILE A 188 -2.87 4.92 7.81
N ASN A 189 -3.63 4.23 8.65
CA ASN A 189 -3.07 3.33 9.64
C ASN A 189 -2.66 2.01 8.98
N LEU A 190 -1.35 1.79 8.87
CA LEU A 190 -0.75 0.57 8.35
C LEU A 190 0.02 -0.18 9.46
N SER A 191 -0.33 0.04 10.72
CA SER A 191 0.25 -0.73 11.83
C SER A 191 -0.10 -2.22 11.67
N PRO A 192 0.79 -3.14 12.06
CA PRO A 192 0.48 -4.57 12.05
C PRO A 192 -0.80 -4.87 12.82
N ILE A 193 -1.62 -5.77 12.26
CA ILE A 193 -2.77 -6.31 12.98
C ILE A 193 -2.20 -7.22 14.07
N LEU A 194 -2.52 -6.92 15.31
CA LEU A 194 -2.21 -7.79 16.45
C LEU A 194 -3.25 -8.91 16.45
N TYR A 195 -2.81 -10.14 16.26
CA TYR A 195 -3.61 -11.35 16.35
C TYR A 195 -3.65 -11.85 17.79
#